data_9f2071de3394eecd83a5d66014c4bbb7
#
_entry.id   9f2071de3394eecd83a5d66014c4bbb7
#
_cell.length_a   1.000
_cell.length_b   1.000
_cell.length_c   1.000
_cell.angle_alpha   90.00
_cell.angle_beta   90.00
_cell.angle_gamma   90.00
#
_symmetry.space_group_name_H-M   'P 1'
#
loop_
_entity.id
_entity.type
_entity.pdbx_description
1 polymer ?
#
loop_
_entity_poly.entity_id
_entity_poly.type
_entity_poly.pdbx_seq_one_letter_code
_entity_poly.pdbx_strand_id
1 'polypeptide(L)'
;MDQNELKALVGKEAVKYVEDGMIVGLGTGSTVRFMVDALGERVKNEGLKIVGVTTSRRTTKQATELGITIKDIDEVDHVDLTIDGADGVSNDFQGIKGGGGALLWEKVVNDASTKNIWIVDESKLVDKLGDFGVPVEVIPFGAAHVFRKFEKKGYQPQWRMDGDNRYLTDEKNYIIDLKMGKIDALKTLAEDLIHTVGVVEHGLFLDRVNEVIVGRQDGPEVLHAR
;
A
#
# COMPACT_ATOMS: atom_id res chain seq x y z
N MET A 1 15.42 -4.10 18.68
CA MET A 1 14.63 -4.98 17.77
C MET A 1 15.21 -4.88 16.38
N ASP A 2 15.23 -5.99 15.65
CA ASP A 2 15.54 -5.94 14.22
C ASP A 2 14.30 -5.47 13.40
N GLN A 3 14.49 -5.29 12.08
CA GLN A 3 13.42 -4.77 11.22
C GLN A 3 12.19 -5.71 11.15
N ASN A 4 12.39 -7.02 11.24
CA ASN A 4 11.29 -7.98 11.21
C ASN A 4 10.52 -7.97 12.55
N GLU A 5 11.22 -7.80 13.66
CA GLU A 5 10.60 -7.62 14.98
C GLU A 5 9.74 -6.35 15.03
N LEU A 6 10.23 -5.23 14.46
CA LEU A 6 9.46 -3.99 14.35
C LEU A 6 8.21 -4.16 13.49
N LYS A 7 8.33 -4.87 12.36
CA LYS A 7 7.17 -5.18 11.49
C LYS A 7 6.14 -6.08 12.18
N ALA A 8 6.59 -7.10 12.91
CA ALA A 8 5.71 -7.97 13.69
C ALA A 8 5.01 -7.20 14.81
N LEU A 9 5.72 -6.27 15.46
CA LEU A 9 5.19 -5.42 16.51
C LEU A 9 4.01 -4.57 16.01
N VAL A 10 4.19 -3.84 14.91
CA VAL A 10 3.10 -3.01 14.35
C VAL A 10 1.96 -3.85 13.78
N GLY A 11 2.26 -5.03 13.22
CA GLY A 11 1.24 -5.95 12.77
C GLY A 11 0.33 -6.41 13.92
N LYS A 12 0.92 -6.81 15.05
CA LYS A 12 0.18 -7.18 16.26
C LYS A 12 -0.60 -6.02 16.89
N GLU A 13 -0.07 -4.80 16.83
CA GLU A 13 -0.78 -3.62 17.30
C GLU A 13 -2.00 -3.32 16.43
N ALA A 14 -1.82 -3.34 15.10
CA ALA A 14 -2.87 -3.00 14.16
C ALA A 14 -4.07 -3.95 14.21
N VAL A 15 -3.86 -5.25 14.43
CA VAL A 15 -4.98 -6.21 14.49
C VAL A 15 -5.88 -6.03 15.71
N LYS A 16 -5.47 -5.25 16.72
CA LYS A 16 -6.34 -4.89 17.85
C LYS A 16 -7.52 -4.00 17.44
N TYR A 17 -7.41 -3.30 16.31
CA TYR A 17 -8.49 -2.48 15.75
C TYR A 17 -9.54 -3.30 15.00
N VAL A 18 -9.28 -4.59 14.77
CA VAL A 18 -10.20 -5.50 14.07
C VAL A 18 -11.17 -6.12 15.06
N GLU A 19 -12.46 -5.92 14.81
CA GLU A 19 -13.57 -6.41 15.62
C GLU A 19 -14.36 -7.48 14.88
N ASP A 20 -15.14 -8.26 15.64
CA ASP A 20 -15.98 -9.33 15.09
C ASP A 20 -17.05 -8.76 14.13
N GLY A 21 -17.23 -9.41 13.00
CA GLY A 21 -18.18 -8.99 11.96
C GLY A 21 -17.66 -7.98 10.95
N MET A 22 -16.45 -7.41 11.14
CA MET A 22 -15.89 -6.42 10.21
C MET A 22 -15.55 -7.02 8.83
N ILE A 23 -15.65 -6.16 7.82
CA ILE A 23 -15.03 -6.32 6.50
C ILE A 23 -13.70 -5.57 6.52
N VAL A 24 -12.59 -6.32 6.42
CA VAL A 24 -11.24 -5.81 6.63
C VAL A 24 -10.44 -5.84 5.35
N GLY A 25 -9.96 -4.67 4.93
CA GLY A 25 -9.00 -4.55 3.84
C GLY A 25 -7.61 -5.00 4.30
N LEU A 26 -7.07 -5.99 3.62
CA LEU A 26 -5.77 -6.59 3.89
C LEU A 26 -4.77 -6.13 2.83
N GLY A 27 -3.89 -5.25 3.21
CA GLY A 27 -2.89 -4.63 2.36
C GLY A 27 -1.85 -5.59 1.78
N THR A 28 -0.77 -5.03 1.26
CA THR A 28 0.31 -5.78 0.61
C THR A 28 1.68 -5.30 1.09
N GLY A 29 2.61 -6.23 1.28
CA GLY A 29 4.00 -5.91 1.61
C GLY A 29 4.57 -6.71 2.78
N SER A 30 5.86 -6.50 3.04
CA SER A 30 6.58 -7.28 4.06
C SER A 30 6.09 -7.04 5.48
N THR A 31 5.62 -5.83 5.80
CA THR A 31 5.04 -5.49 7.10
C THR A 31 3.63 -6.09 7.23
N VAL A 32 2.83 -5.97 6.16
CA VAL A 32 1.47 -6.51 6.12
C VAL A 32 1.45 -8.03 6.30
N ARG A 33 2.46 -8.73 5.80
CA ARG A 33 2.56 -10.19 6.01
C ARG A 33 2.46 -10.56 7.49
N PHE A 34 3.16 -9.85 8.36
CA PHE A 34 3.10 -10.08 9.81
C PHE A 34 1.74 -9.73 10.41
N MET A 35 1.08 -8.69 9.88
CA MET A 35 -0.27 -8.32 10.30
C MET A 35 -1.28 -9.41 9.91
N VAL A 36 -1.20 -9.95 8.69
CA VAL A 36 -2.09 -11.04 8.23
C VAL A 36 -1.86 -12.32 9.04
N ASP A 37 -0.60 -12.65 9.37
CA ASP A 37 -0.28 -13.77 10.26
C ASP A 37 -0.93 -13.58 11.64
N ALA A 38 -0.77 -12.40 12.27
CA ALA A 38 -1.38 -12.09 13.57
C ALA A 38 -2.91 -12.12 13.52
N LEU A 39 -3.51 -11.67 12.42
CA LEU A 39 -4.97 -11.73 12.22
C LEU A 39 -5.46 -13.17 12.09
N GLY A 40 -4.72 -14.02 11.35
CA GLY A 40 -4.99 -15.45 11.25
C GLY A 40 -4.90 -16.16 12.60
N GLU A 41 -3.96 -15.78 13.47
CA GLU A 41 -3.88 -16.28 14.85
C GLU A 41 -5.15 -15.93 15.64
N ARG A 42 -5.68 -14.72 15.52
CA ARG A 42 -6.93 -14.31 16.17
C ARG A 42 -8.13 -15.08 15.65
N VAL A 43 -8.23 -15.26 14.32
CA VAL A 43 -9.30 -16.06 13.70
C VAL A 43 -9.28 -17.48 14.25
N LYS A 44 -8.10 -18.12 14.34
CA LYS A 44 -7.93 -19.49 14.79
C LYS A 44 -8.14 -19.67 16.30
N ASN A 45 -7.58 -18.79 17.11
CA ASN A 45 -7.49 -18.99 18.57
C ASN A 45 -8.60 -18.28 19.35
N GLU A 46 -9.10 -17.15 18.83
CA GLU A 46 -10.15 -16.35 19.47
C GLU A 46 -11.54 -16.56 18.84
N GLY A 47 -11.59 -17.23 17.67
CA GLY A 47 -12.84 -17.43 16.92
C GLY A 47 -13.35 -16.15 16.25
N LEU A 48 -12.47 -15.18 16.00
CA LEU A 48 -12.79 -13.92 15.34
C LEU A 48 -13.40 -14.17 13.95
N LYS A 49 -14.56 -13.60 13.68
CA LYS A 49 -15.29 -13.75 12.42
C LYS A 49 -15.21 -12.46 11.62
N ILE A 50 -14.48 -12.48 10.53
CA ILE A 50 -14.30 -11.35 9.64
C ILE A 50 -14.40 -11.79 8.17
N VAL A 51 -14.60 -10.82 7.29
CA VAL A 51 -14.40 -10.98 5.85
C VAL A 51 -13.21 -10.13 5.45
N GLY A 52 -12.21 -10.74 4.81
CA GLY A 52 -11.07 -10.03 4.25
C GLY A 52 -11.30 -9.63 2.80
N VAL A 53 -10.90 -8.42 2.43
CA VAL A 53 -10.75 -7.95 1.05
C VAL A 53 -9.27 -7.64 0.83
N THR A 54 -8.65 -8.25 -0.14
CA THR A 54 -7.19 -8.19 -0.30
C THR A 54 -6.75 -7.25 -1.42
N THR A 55 -5.55 -6.69 -1.28
CA THR A 55 -4.97 -5.77 -2.25
C THR A 55 -3.99 -6.44 -3.22
N SER A 56 -3.80 -7.76 -3.12
CA SER A 56 -2.99 -8.55 -4.06
C SER A 56 -3.32 -10.04 -3.97
N ARG A 57 -3.05 -10.77 -5.05
CA ARG A 57 -3.20 -12.24 -5.11
C ARG A 57 -2.32 -12.95 -4.07
N ARG A 58 -1.15 -12.40 -3.78
CA ARG A 58 -0.24 -12.94 -2.77
C ARG A 58 -0.84 -12.82 -1.36
N THR A 59 -1.47 -11.70 -1.02
CA THR A 59 -2.18 -11.54 0.26
C THR A 59 -3.42 -12.43 0.32
N THR A 60 -4.16 -12.57 -0.78
CA THR A 60 -5.29 -13.53 -0.88
C THR A 60 -4.85 -14.94 -0.50
N LYS A 61 -3.75 -15.41 -1.09
CA LYS A 61 -3.21 -16.75 -0.81
C LYS A 61 -2.87 -16.92 0.67
N GLN A 62 -2.09 -16.00 1.25
CA GLN A 62 -1.70 -16.06 2.66
C GLN A 62 -2.93 -16.07 3.59
N ALA A 63 -3.85 -15.14 3.40
CA ALA A 63 -5.03 -15.02 4.25
C ALA A 63 -5.95 -16.25 4.17
N THR A 64 -6.13 -16.82 2.97
CA THR A 64 -6.90 -18.05 2.77
C THR A 64 -6.26 -19.25 3.48
N GLU A 65 -4.94 -19.40 3.38
CA GLU A 65 -4.17 -20.46 4.06
C GLU A 65 -4.28 -20.36 5.60
N LEU A 66 -4.49 -19.17 6.13
CA LEU A 66 -4.70 -18.90 7.56
C LEU A 66 -6.17 -19.02 8.01
N GLY A 67 -7.08 -19.39 7.10
CA GLY A 67 -8.49 -19.60 7.41
C GLY A 67 -9.33 -18.31 7.47
N ILE A 68 -8.81 -17.18 6.99
CA ILE A 68 -9.58 -15.95 6.87
C ILE A 68 -10.51 -16.08 5.66
N THR A 69 -11.80 -15.79 5.85
CA THR A 69 -12.77 -15.75 4.75
C THR A 69 -12.48 -14.56 3.84
N ILE A 70 -12.20 -14.80 2.56
CA ILE A 70 -11.90 -13.75 1.57
C ILE A 70 -13.07 -13.58 0.61
N LYS A 71 -13.40 -12.33 0.31
CA LYS A 71 -14.30 -11.92 -0.76
C LYS A 71 -13.60 -10.95 -1.71
N ASP A 72 -14.09 -10.90 -2.94
CA ASP A 72 -13.73 -9.86 -3.88
C ASP A 72 -14.30 -8.51 -3.41
N ILE A 73 -13.65 -7.41 -3.79
CA ILE A 73 -14.13 -6.06 -3.47
C ILE A 73 -15.53 -5.80 -4.04
N ASP A 74 -15.85 -6.40 -5.20
CA ASP A 74 -17.16 -6.26 -5.85
C ASP A 74 -18.29 -7.08 -5.18
N GLU A 75 -17.94 -7.95 -4.21
CA GLU A 75 -18.88 -8.75 -3.44
C GLU A 75 -19.26 -8.13 -2.09
N VAL A 76 -18.72 -6.94 -1.78
CA VAL A 76 -18.98 -6.20 -0.53
C VAL A 76 -19.39 -4.77 -0.81
N ASP A 77 -20.29 -4.23 0.02
CA ASP A 77 -20.80 -2.86 -0.17
C ASP A 77 -19.82 -1.78 0.35
N HIS A 78 -18.94 -2.14 1.28
CA HIS A 78 -17.96 -1.25 1.91
C HIS A 78 -16.84 -2.07 2.55
N VAL A 79 -15.80 -1.39 2.99
CA VAL A 79 -14.75 -1.93 3.86
C VAL A 79 -14.74 -1.11 5.14
N ASP A 80 -14.82 -1.77 6.31
CA ASP A 80 -14.85 -1.06 7.60
C ASP A 80 -13.49 -0.45 7.92
N LEU A 81 -12.45 -1.26 7.77
CA LEU A 81 -11.08 -0.91 8.13
C LEU A 81 -10.11 -1.55 7.15
N THR A 82 -9.22 -0.75 6.57
CA THR A 82 -8.07 -1.27 5.83
C THR A 82 -6.79 -1.05 6.63
N ILE A 83 -5.97 -2.10 6.71
CA ILE A 83 -4.62 -2.06 7.30
C ILE A 83 -3.62 -2.36 6.19
N ASP A 84 -2.73 -1.42 5.90
CA ASP A 84 -1.77 -1.55 4.81
C ASP A 84 -0.40 -0.97 5.19
N GLY A 85 0.65 -1.28 4.41
CA GLY A 85 1.97 -0.67 4.53
C GLY A 85 2.09 0.64 3.75
N ALA A 86 3.19 1.36 3.95
CA ALA A 86 3.60 2.46 3.09
C ALA A 86 5.12 2.43 2.88
N ASP A 87 5.56 2.96 1.73
CA ASP A 87 6.98 3.06 1.37
C ASP A 87 7.62 4.37 1.86
N GLY A 88 6.79 5.38 2.10
CA GLY A 88 7.13 6.64 2.74
C GLY A 88 5.89 7.35 3.26
N VAL A 89 6.00 7.98 4.43
CA VAL A 89 4.95 8.79 5.05
C VAL A 89 5.55 10.11 5.50
N SER A 90 5.00 11.22 5.02
CA SER A 90 5.44 12.56 5.41
C SER A 90 4.80 13.03 6.72
N ASN A 91 5.36 14.09 7.30
CA ASN A 91 4.88 14.66 8.57
C ASN A 91 3.42 15.17 8.49
N ASP A 92 2.93 15.49 7.30
CA ASP A 92 1.53 15.86 7.03
C ASP A 92 0.68 14.68 6.55
N PHE A 93 1.14 13.45 6.80
CA PHE A 93 0.44 12.20 6.52
C PHE A 93 0.10 11.96 5.04
N GLN A 94 0.93 12.48 4.13
CA GLN A 94 0.89 12.05 2.74
C GLN A 94 1.73 10.79 2.57
N GLY A 95 1.37 9.91 1.64
CA GLY A 95 2.06 8.63 1.48
C GLY A 95 2.53 8.34 0.07
N ILE A 96 3.62 7.59 -0.03
CA ILE A 96 4.00 6.85 -1.23
C ILE A 96 3.83 5.36 -0.96
N LYS A 97 3.16 4.66 -1.86
CA LYS A 97 2.94 3.22 -1.83
C LYS A 97 3.19 2.60 -3.21
N GLY A 98 3.21 1.28 -3.26
CA GLY A 98 3.36 0.56 -4.52
C GLY A 98 4.74 -0.05 -4.73
N GLY A 99 5.63 -0.02 -3.72
CA GLY A 99 6.90 -0.75 -3.75
C GLY A 99 6.71 -2.25 -3.99
N GLY A 100 5.63 -2.82 -3.47
CA GLY A 100 5.21 -4.20 -3.71
C GLY A 100 4.48 -4.47 -5.03
N GLY A 101 4.25 -3.46 -5.87
CA GLY A 101 3.60 -3.59 -7.18
C GLY A 101 2.08 -3.73 -7.13
N ALA A 102 1.42 -3.40 -6.01
CA ALA A 102 -0.02 -3.59 -5.80
C ALA A 102 -0.80 -2.26 -5.71
N LEU A 103 -0.21 -1.15 -6.08
CA LEU A 103 -0.72 0.21 -5.83
C LEU A 103 -2.16 0.45 -6.31
N LEU A 104 -2.56 -0.17 -7.42
CA LEU A 104 -3.90 -0.01 -7.97
C LEU A 104 -4.96 -0.63 -7.03
N TRP A 105 -4.81 -1.90 -6.69
CA TRP A 105 -5.72 -2.58 -5.77
C TRP A 105 -5.66 -1.97 -4.36
N GLU A 106 -4.45 -1.61 -3.90
CA GLU A 106 -4.27 -0.88 -2.63
C GLU A 106 -5.12 0.40 -2.60
N LYS A 107 -5.12 1.18 -3.69
CA LYS A 107 -5.88 2.43 -3.74
C LYS A 107 -7.39 2.20 -3.87
N VAL A 108 -7.82 1.21 -4.64
CA VAL A 108 -9.25 0.84 -4.74
C VAL A 108 -9.80 0.42 -3.38
N VAL A 109 -9.10 -0.47 -2.66
CA VAL A 109 -9.56 -0.92 -1.34
C VAL A 109 -9.49 0.22 -0.31
N ASN A 110 -8.44 1.05 -0.35
CA ASN A 110 -8.33 2.24 0.49
C ASN A 110 -9.51 3.21 0.29
N ASP A 111 -9.90 3.45 -0.97
CA ASP A 111 -11.00 4.35 -1.31
C ASP A 111 -12.37 3.83 -0.84
N ALA A 112 -12.57 2.50 -0.87
CA ALA A 112 -13.76 1.83 -0.40
C ALA A 112 -13.84 1.73 1.15
N SER A 113 -12.81 2.16 1.86
CA SER A 113 -12.68 1.93 3.31
C SER A 113 -13.14 3.13 4.13
N THR A 114 -13.91 2.84 5.19
CA THR A 114 -14.33 3.85 6.18
C THR A 114 -13.15 4.38 6.98
N LYS A 115 -12.22 3.48 7.35
CA LYS A 115 -10.99 3.83 8.08
C LYS A 115 -9.79 3.18 7.43
N ASN A 116 -8.69 3.93 7.34
CA ASN A 116 -7.42 3.46 6.80
C ASN A 116 -6.30 3.64 7.85
N ILE A 117 -5.60 2.56 8.15
CA ILE A 117 -4.43 2.52 9.04
C ILE A 117 -3.22 2.09 8.21
N TRP A 118 -2.14 2.87 8.27
CA TRP A 118 -0.85 2.43 7.73
C TRP A 118 0.05 1.92 8.84
N ILE A 119 0.75 0.82 8.57
CA ILE A 119 1.72 0.18 9.47
C ILE A 119 3.11 0.26 8.86
N VAL A 120 4.03 0.91 9.57
CA VAL A 120 5.37 1.18 9.08
C VAL A 120 6.41 1.01 10.19
N ASP A 121 7.66 0.80 9.84
CA ASP A 121 8.79 1.05 10.73
C ASP A 121 9.23 2.53 10.63
N GLU A 122 9.96 3.02 11.63
CA GLU A 122 10.36 4.44 11.71
C GLU A 122 11.17 4.94 10.51
N SER A 123 11.85 4.04 9.77
CA SER A 123 12.61 4.42 8.57
C SER A 123 11.74 4.91 7.41
N LYS A 124 10.42 4.68 7.49
CA LYS A 124 9.44 5.13 6.49
C LYS A 124 8.88 6.53 6.76
N LEU A 125 9.11 7.07 7.95
CA LEU A 125 8.78 8.46 8.24
C LEU A 125 9.82 9.38 7.63
N VAL A 126 9.36 10.34 6.84
CA VAL A 126 10.23 11.29 6.13
C VAL A 126 9.66 12.71 6.26
N ASP A 127 10.53 13.70 6.28
CA ASP A 127 10.09 15.11 6.27
C ASP A 127 9.42 15.47 4.94
N LYS A 128 9.87 14.86 3.84
CA LYS A 128 9.39 15.14 2.49
C LYS A 128 9.44 13.88 1.62
N LEU A 129 8.33 13.59 0.95
CA LEU A 129 8.23 12.44 0.06
C LEU A 129 9.10 12.61 -1.20
N GLY A 130 9.52 11.48 -1.78
CA GLY A 130 10.12 11.41 -3.10
C GLY A 130 11.39 10.57 -3.20
N ASP A 131 12.18 10.43 -2.14
CA ASP A 131 13.45 9.68 -2.18
C ASP A 131 13.25 8.19 -2.53
N PHE A 132 12.13 7.60 -2.13
CA PHE A 132 11.75 6.24 -2.57
C PHE A 132 11.44 6.18 -4.07
N GLY A 133 10.94 7.28 -4.64
CA GLY A 133 10.37 7.37 -5.98
C GLY A 133 8.85 7.18 -5.97
N VAL A 134 8.21 7.50 -7.09
CA VAL A 134 6.75 7.34 -7.25
C VAL A 134 6.49 6.24 -8.26
N PRO A 135 5.95 5.08 -7.84
CA PRO A 135 5.49 4.05 -8.76
C PRO A 135 4.29 4.55 -9.56
N VAL A 136 4.30 4.31 -10.87
CA VAL A 136 3.19 4.63 -11.78
C VAL A 136 2.84 3.39 -12.57
N GLU A 137 1.60 2.91 -12.41
CA GLU A 137 1.08 1.77 -13.15
C GLU A 137 0.57 2.23 -14.51
N VAL A 138 1.01 1.57 -15.58
CA VAL A 138 0.72 1.96 -16.96
C VAL A 138 0.30 0.74 -17.78
N ILE A 139 -0.66 0.91 -18.70
CA ILE A 139 -1.02 -0.16 -19.63
C ILE A 139 0.16 -0.52 -20.53
N PRO A 140 0.35 -1.81 -20.90
CA PRO A 140 1.46 -2.22 -21.75
C PRO A 140 1.45 -1.57 -23.14
N PHE A 141 0.26 -1.39 -23.70
CA PHE A 141 0.12 -0.73 -25.00
C PHE A 141 0.54 0.74 -24.93
N GLY A 142 1.59 1.11 -25.63
CA GLY A 142 2.09 2.47 -25.67
C GLY A 142 2.89 2.91 -24.43
N ALA A 143 3.20 2.01 -23.51
CA ALA A 143 3.94 2.32 -22.28
C ALA A 143 5.29 3.05 -22.53
N ALA A 144 5.99 2.73 -23.63
CA ALA A 144 7.22 3.40 -24.01
C ALA A 144 6.97 4.88 -24.41
N HIS A 145 5.77 5.24 -24.87
CA HIS A 145 5.41 6.65 -25.12
C HIS A 145 5.18 7.40 -23.81
N VAL A 146 4.54 6.75 -22.83
CA VAL A 146 4.38 7.30 -21.47
C VAL A 146 5.74 7.52 -20.83
N PHE A 147 6.64 6.53 -20.91
CA PHE A 147 8.00 6.62 -20.40
C PHE A 147 8.73 7.85 -20.97
N ARG A 148 8.75 8.02 -22.30
CA ARG A 148 9.39 9.18 -22.96
C ARG A 148 8.75 10.51 -22.59
N LYS A 149 7.44 10.55 -22.30
CA LYS A 149 6.79 11.76 -21.78
C LYS A 149 7.35 12.14 -20.41
N PHE A 150 7.52 11.15 -19.52
CA PHE A 150 8.09 11.37 -18.19
C PHE A 150 9.57 11.78 -18.26
N GLU A 151 10.35 11.23 -19.20
CA GLU A 151 11.72 11.69 -19.45
C GLU A 151 11.74 13.17 -19.84
N LYS A 152 10.90 13.60 -20.81
CA LYS A 152 10.82 14.99 -21.25
C LYS A 152 10.39 15.96 -20.15
N LYS A 153 9.62 15.48 -19.15
CA LYS A 153 9.21 16.26 -17.98
C LYS A 153 10.27 16.29 -16.88
N GLY A 154 11.37 15.55 -17.04
CA GLY A 154 12.43 15.46 -16.02
C GLY A 154 12.08 14.56 -14.82
N TYR A 155 11.09 13.67 -14.97
CA TYR A 155 10.64 12.80 -13.87
C TYR A 155 11.56 11.60 -13.61
N GLN A 156 12.65 11.46 -14.35
CA GLN A 156 13.65 10.39 -14.20
C GLN A 156 13.02 8.98 -14.11
N PRO A 157 12.24 8.57 -15.14
CA PRO A 157 11.53 7.29 -15.12
C PRO A 157 12.50 6.12 -15.21
N GLN A 158 12.17 5.03 -14.51
CA GLN A 158 12.86 3.75 -14.59
C GLN A 158 11.80 2.65 -14.72
N TRP A 159 12.05 1.67 -15.61
CA TRP A 159 11.20 0.50 -15.68
C TRP A 159 11.38 -0.34 -14.42
N ARG A 160 10.27 -0.77 -13.81
CA ARG A 160 10.35 -1.82 -12.81
C ARG A 160 10.60 -3.15 -13.51
N MET A 161 11.59 -3.88 -13.01
CA MET A 161 12.02 -5.15 -13.62
C MET A 161 11.76 -6.32 -12.68
N ASP A 162 11.56 -7.48 -13.27
CA ASP A 162 11.58 -8.81 -12.63
C ASP A 162 12.56 -9.67 -13.43
N GLY A 163 13.80 -9.75 -12.93
CA GLY A 163 14.94 -10.27 -13.70
C GLY A 163 15.16 -9.44 -14.96
N ASP A 164 15.18 -10.08 -16.11
CA ASP A 164 15.38 -9.44 -17.43
C ASP A 164 14.07 -8.92 -18.05
N ASN A 165 12.92 -9.18 -17.41
CA ASN A 165 11.61 -8.80 -17.92
C ASN A 165 11.06 -7.58 -17.18
N ARG A 166 10.17 -6.83 -17.81
CA ARG A 166 9.39 -5.81 -17.14
C ARG A 166 8.46 -6.49 -16.13
N TYR A 167 8.43 -5.94 -14.91
CA TYR A 167 7.51 -6.38 -13.88
C TYR A 167 6.06 -6.25 -14.36
N LEU A 168 5.23 -7.25 -14.07
CA LEU A 168 3.80 -7.24 -14.32
C LEU A 168 3.02 -7.21 -13.01
N THR A 169 2.10 -6.24 -12.89
CA THR A 169 1.14 -6.18 -11.79
C THR A 169 0.14 -7.35 -11.87
N ASP A 170 -0.70 -7.51 -10.84
CA ASP A 170 -1.78 -8.50 -10.87
C ASP A 170 -2.75 -8.26 -12.03
N GLU A 171 -2.94 -6.99 -12.47
CA GLU A 171 -3.71 -6.59 -13.65
C GLU A 171 -2.92 -6.64 -14.97
N LYS A 172 -1.70 -7.20 -14.97
CA LYS A 172 -0.84 -7.33 -16.14
C LYS A 172 -0.38 -6.00 -16.75
N ASN A 173 -0.37 -4.95 -15.96
CA ASN A 173 0.20 -3.67 -16.31
C ASN A 173 1.69 -3.60 -15.97
N TYR A 174 2.41 -2.64 -16.56
CA TYR A 174 3.79 -2.32 -16.19
C TYR A 174 3.83 -1.27 -15.08
N ILE A 175 4.98 -1.14 -14.42
CA ILE A 175 5.27 -0.05 -13.50
C ILE A 175 6.46 0.74 -14.00
N ILE A 176 6.32 2.06 -14.00
CA ILE A 176 7.39 3.04 -14.18
C ILE A 176 7.62 3.70 -12.83
N ASP A 177 8.82 3.54 -12.29
CA ASP A 177 9.24 4.21 -11.06
C ASP A 177 9.86 5.57 -11.38
N LEU A 178 9.31 6.66 -10.84
CA LEU A 178 9.81 8.02 -11.04
C LEU A 178 10.79 8.37 -9.94
N LYS A 179 12.07 8.56 -10.28
CA LYS A 179 13.19 8.75 -9.34
C LYS A 179 13.64 10.21 -9.27
N MET A 180 12.72 11.15 -9.19
CA MET A 180 13.01 12.58 -9.25
C MET A 180 13.45 13.22 -7.91
N GLY A 181 13.63 12.40 -6.86
CA GLY A 181 13.96 12.91 -5.52
C GLY A 181 12.80 13.61 -4.84
N LYS A 182 13.09 14.49 -3.90
CA LYS A 182 12.07 15.17 -3.08
C LYS A 182 11.10 15.99 -3.90
N ILE A 183 9.80 15.85 -3.61
CA ILE A 183 8.71 16.44 -4.38
C ILE A 183 8.11 17.62 -3.63
N ASP A 184 8.10 18.81 -4.25
CA ASP A 184 7.53 20.02 -3.65
C ASP A 184 6.01 20.12 -3.79
N ALA A 185 5.47 19.65 -4.93
CA ALA A 185 4.08 19.83 -5.31
C ALA A 185 3.38 18.49 -5.57
N LEU A 186 3.13 17.72 -4.48
CA LEU A 186 2.54 16.38 -4.56
C LEU A 186 1.21 16.35 -5.31
N LYS A 187 0.29 17.29 -5.04
CA LYS A 187 -1.03 17.35 -5.70
C LYS A 187 -0.91 17.64 -7.18
N THR A 188 -0.05 18.57 -7.55
CA THR A 188 0.19 18.89 -8.97
C THR A 188 0.77 17.70 -9.72
N LEU A 189 1.71 16.98 -9.10
CA LEU A 189 2.27 15.77 -9.69
C LEU A 189 1.20 14.68 -9.83
N ALA A 190 0.39 14.45 -8.80
CA ALA A 190 -0.68 13.45 -8.83
C ALA A 190 -1.66 13.73 -10.00
N GLU A 191 -2.10 14.98 -10.15
CA GLU A 191 -2.97 15.41 -11.26
C GLU A 191 -2.30 15.21 -12.64
N ASP A 192 -1.03 15.56 -12.77
CA ASP A 192 -0.31 15.38 -14.03
C ASP A 192 -0.15 13.89 -14.39
N LEU A 193 0.09 13.04 -13.40
CA LEU A 193 0.23 11.61 -13.61
C LEU A 193 -1.10 10.97 -14.05
N ILE A 194 -2.17 11.19 -13.28
CA ILE A 194 -3.46 10.54 -13.54
C ILE A 194 -4.09 11.00 -14.86
N HIS A 195 -3.82 12.21 -15.31
CA HIS A 195 -4.29 12.73 -16.62
C HIS A 195 -3.35 12.38 -17.79
N THR A 196 -2.26 11.66 -17.54
CA THR A 196 -1.39 11.19 -18.63
C THR A 196 -2.01 9.94 -19.26
N VAL A 197 -2.43 10.03 -20.53
CA VAL A 197 -3.01 8.90 -21.28
C VAL A 197 -2.07 7.69 -21.26
N GLY A 198 -2.59 6.54 -20.84
CA GLY A 198 -1.84 5.30 -20.66
C GLY A 198 -1.44 5.02 -19.20
N VAL A 199 -1.55 6.00 -18.30
CA VAL A 199 -1.46 5.78 -16.86
C VAL A 199 -2.78 5.20 -16.35
N VAL A 200 -2.68 4.18 -15.51
CA VAL A 200 -3.81 3.57 -14.81
C VAL A 200 -3.95 4.18 -13.42
N GLU A 201 -2.84 4.21 -12.65
CA GLU A 201 -2.82 4.78 -11.30
C GLU A 201 -1.37 5.10 -10.90
N HIS A 202 -1.19 5.88 -9.84
CA HIS A 202 0.10 6.25 -9.28
C HIS A 202 0.18 6.00 -7.77
N GLY A 203 1.39 5.86 -7.27
CA GLY A 203 1.67 5.53 -5.87
C GLY A 203 1.61 6.70 -4.89
N LEU A 204 1.14 7.88 -5.28
CA LEU A 204 0.85 8.97 -4.35
C LEU A 204 -0.53 8.73 -3.70
N PHE A 205 -0.53 8.56 -2.38
CA PHE A 205 -1.73 8.40 -1.55
C PHE A 205 -1.89 9.66 -0.70
N LEU A 206 -2.60 10.64 -1.26
CA LEU A 206 -2.77 11.96 -0.67
C LEU A 206 -4.09 12.04 0.10
N ASP A 207 -4.02 12.49 1.35
CA ASP A 207 -5.18 12.63 2.25
C ASP A 207 -5.98 11.31 2.43
N ARG A 208 -5.29 10.14 2.50
CA ARG A 208 -5.90 8.80 2.45
C ARG A 208 -5.67 7.93 3.68
N VAL A 209 -5.13 8.47 4.75
CA VAL A 209 -4.89 7.73 6.00
C VAL A 209 -5.54 8.42 7.18
N ASN A 210 -6.01 7.64 8.14
CA ASN A 210 -6.56 8.14 9.41
C ASN A 210 -5.53 8.02 10.53
N GLU A 211 -4.81 6.91 10.57
CA GLU A 211 -3.80 6.63 11.60
C GLU A 211 -2.58 5.93 10.99
N VAL A 212 -1.41 6.21 11.55
CA VAL A 212 -0.17 5.51 11.21
C VAL A 212 0.39 4.88 12.47
N ILE A 213 0.59 3.56 12.45
CA ILE A 213 1.22 2.82 13.53
C ILE A 213 2.69 2.62 13.16
N VAL A 214 3.56 3.20 13.96
CA VAL A 214 5.00 3.23 13.73
C VAL A 214 5.71 2.29 14.68
N GLY A 215 6.48 1.34 14.14
CA GLY A 215 7.35 0.47 14.93
C GLY A 215 8.62 1.20 15.35
N ARG A 216 8.78 1.38 16.67
CA ARG A 216 9.97 1.96 17.30
C ARG A 216 10.64 0.97 18.23
N GLN A 217 11.87 1.25 18.64
CA GLN A 217 12.65 0.38 19.51
C GLN A 217 12.03 0.18 20.92
N ASP A 218 11.27 1.15 21.38
CA ASP A 218 10.59 1.19 22.68
C ASP A 218 9.12 0.77 22.64
N GLY A 219 8.59 0.46 21.46
CA GLY A 219 7.21 0.00 21.28
C GLY A 219 6.53 0.62 20.07
N PRO A 220 5.26 0.25 19.78
CA PRO A 220 4.49 0.87 18.70
C PRO A 220 4.01 2.25 19.14
N GLU A 221 4.10 3.22 18.22
CA GLU A 221 3.54 4.56 18.38
C GLU A 221 2.39 4.74 17.39
N VAL A 222 1.25 5.27 17.86
CA VAL A 222 0.10 5.60 17.00
C VAL A 222 0.07 7.09 16.76
N LEU A 223 0.15 7.48 15.49
CA LEU A 223 0.04 8.85 15.01
C LEU A 223 -1.33 9.04 14.35
N HIS A 224 -2.03 10.13 14.69
CA HIS A 224 -3.37 10.42 14.19
C HIS A 224 -3.30 11.52 13.13
N ALA A 225 -3.78 11.20 11.92
CA ALA A 225 -3.85 12.15 10.80
C ALA A 225 -5.19 12.93 10.78
N ARG A 226 -6.27 12.30 11.25
CA ARG A 226 -7.65 12.86 11.23
C ARG A 226 -8.44 12.32 12.40
#